data_2ca717427da4f7ec5141d932c1c7fe2f
#
_entry.id   2ca717427da4f7ec5141d932c1c7fe2f
#
_cell.length_a   1.000
_cell.length_b   1.000
_cell.length_c   1.000
_cell.angle_alpha   90.00
_cell.angle_beta   90.00
_cell.angle_gamma   90.00
#
_symmetry.space_group_name_H-M   'P 1'
#
loop_
_entity.id
_entity.type
_entity.pdbx_description
1 polymer ?
#
loop_
_entity_poly.entity_id
_entity_poly.type
_entity_poly.pdbx_seq_one_letter_code
_entity_poly.pdbx_strand_id
1 'polypeptide(L)'
;MDGINTIVNIRSNTMNFEQLIRYTLEYGNQLRYYHWQTPSYAQHEALGEFYNKLSELTDGLVESWQGRRGNITVDQGSVELVDYTDVETVIESAESLREVYEAFKEKIGYGDIQNQIDEIVELINHTIYVLRLK
;
A
#
# COMPACT_ATOMS: atom_id res chain seq x y z
N MET A 1 -2.17 15.96 9.79
CA MET A 1 -1.74 15.07 8.70
C MET A 1 -1.11 13.83 9.31
N ASP A 2 -1.44 12.66 8.81
CA ASP A 2 -0.83 11.45 9.34
C ASP A 2 0.61 11.29 8.82
N GLY A 3 1.44 10.54 9.56
CA GLY A 3 2.85 10.34 9.24
C GLY A 3 3.07 9.59 7.93
N ILE A 4 2.11 8.74 7.53
CA ILE A 4 2.20 7.97 6.30
C ILE A 4 2.17 8.90 5.09
N ASN A 5 1.22 9.84 5.03
CA ASN A 5 1.11 10.79 3.92
C ASN A 5 2.34 11.67 3.83
N THR A 6 2.87 12.12 4.96
CA THR A 6 4.07 12.96 4.99
C THR A 6 5.27 12.21 4.41
N ILE A 7 5.45 10.95 4.79
CA ILE A 7 6.56 10.12 4.32
C ILE A 7 6.46 9.90 2.81
N VAL A 8 5.26 9.58 2.29
CA VAL A 8 5.04 9.38 0.86
C VAL A 8 5.38 10.65 0.08
N ASN A 9 4.89 11.81 0.52
CA ASN A 9 5.12 13.07 -0.18
C ASN A 9 6.60 13.42 -0.28
N ILE A 10 7.39 13.08 0.74
CA ILE A 10 8.82 13.37 0.75
C ILE A 10 9.61 12.37 -0.10
N ARG A 11 9.23 11.10 -0.08
CA ARG A 11 10.08 10.00 -0.58
C ARG A 11 9.61 9.35 -1.88
N SER A 12 8.44 9.71 -2.43
CA SER A 12 7.85 8.99 -3.56
C SER A 12 8.77 8.90 -4.78
N ASN A 13 9.56 9.95 -5.08
CA ASN A 13 10.43 9.99 -6.26
C ASN A 13 11.76 9.30 -6.05
N THR A 14 12.13 8.99 -4.81
CA THR A 14 13.45 8.40 -4.49
C THR A 14 13.36 7.02 -3.86
N MET A 15 12.15 6.50 -3.67
CA MET A 15 11.94 5.23 -3.00
C MET A 15 12.48 4.08 -3.85
N ASN A 16 13.35 3.24 -3.25
CA ASN A 16 13.80 2.01 -3.89
C ASN A 16 12.83 0.87 -3.56
N PHE A 17 13.08 -0.33 -4.11
CA PHE A 17 12.17 -1.45 -3.94
C PHE A 17 12.04 -1.87 -2.47
N GLU A 18 13.15 -1.95 -1.74
CA GLU A 18 13.11 -2.34 -0.33
C GLU A 18 12.31 -1.34 0.52
N GLN A 19 12.43 -0.05 0.23
CA GLN A 19 11.64 0.98 0.90
C GLN A 19 10.16 0.85 0.55
N LEU A 20 9.85 0.59 -0.72
CA LEU A 20 8.48 0.38 -1.18
C LEU A 20 7.83 -0.80 -0.45
N ILE A 21 8.55 -1.90 -0.34
CA ILE A 21 8.02 -3.10 0.33
C ILE A 21 7.83 -2.84 1.81
N ARG A 22 8.80 -2.20 2.48
CA ARG A 22 8.64 -1.89 3.89
C ARG A 22 7.44 -0.97 4.12
N TYR A 23 7.29 0.05 3.29
CA TYR A 23 6.13 0.95 3.37
C TYR A 23 4.83 0.15 3.21
N THR A 24 4.80 -0.78 2.26
CA THR A 24 3.61 -1.61 2.01
C THR A 24 3.28 -2.50 3.21
N LEU A 25 4.29 -3.11 3.83
CA LEU A 25 4.08 -3.96 5.02
C LEU A 25 3.55 -3.14 6.20
N GLU A 26 4.11 -1.95 6.42
CA GLU A 26 3.63 -1.06 7.48
C GLU A 26 2.20 -0.59 7.20
N TYR A 27 1.90 -0.31 5.93
CA TYR A 27 0.55 0.07 5.55
C TYR A 27 -0.45 -1.08 5.80
N GLY A 28 -0.03 -2.33 5.59
CA GLY A 28 -0.84 -3.49 5.94
C GLY A 28 -1.20 -3.51 7.42
N ASN A 29 -0.25 -3.15 8.28
CA ASN A 29 -0.51 -3.02 9.71
C ASN A 29 -1.47 -1.86 10.00
N GLN A 30 -1.31 -0.72 9.32
CA GLN A 30 -2.22 0.42 9.44
C GLN A 30 -3.65 0.03 9.04
N LEU A 31 -3.79 -0.75 7.97
CA LEU A 31 -5.11 -1.21 7.52
C LEU A 31 -5.79 -2.10 8.56
N ARG A 32 -5.02 -2.91 9.30
CA ARG A 32 -5.57 -3.73 10.37
C ARG A 32 -6.15 -2.86 11.48
N TYR A 33 -5.43 -1.81 11.89
CA TYR A 33 -5.97 -0.88 12.88
C TYR A 33 -7.26 -0.21 12.39
N TYR A 34 -7.29 0.29 11.17
CA TYR A 34 -8.51 0.87 10.60
C TYR A 34 -9.65 -0.15 10.58
N HIS A 35 -9.35 -1.39 10.18
CA HIS A 35 -10.31 -2.49 10.12
C HIS A 35 -10.91 -2.78 11.50
N TRP A 36 -10.09 -2.78 12.53
CA TRP A 36 -10.56 -3.02 13.90
C TRP A 36 -11.33 -1.84 14.48
N GLN A 37 -10.91 -0.63 14.17
CA GLN A 37 -11.38 0.58 14.83
C GLN A 37 -12.61 1.21 14.17
N THR A 38 -12.88 0.94 12.88
CA THR A 38 -14.02 1.56 12.21
C THR A 38 -15.32 1.16 12.85
N PRO A 39 -16.28 2.09 13.01
CA PRO A 39 -17.62 1.76 13.49
C PRO A 39 -18.54 1.21 12.40
N SER A 40 -18.08 1.18 11.13
CA SER A 40 -18.88 0.73 9.99
C SER A 40 -18.56 -0.72 9.65
N TYR A 41 -19.56 -1.58 9.68
CA TYR A 41 -19.38 -2.98 9.29
C TYR A 41 -18.92 -3.10 7.83
N ALA A 42 -19.48 -2.29 6.94
CA ALA A 42 -19.09 -2.31 5.53
C ALA A 42 -17.61 -1.95 5.34
N GLN A 43 -17.13 -0.95 6.08
CA GLN A 43 -15.70 -0.59 6.04
C GLN A 43 -14.83 -1.68 6.65
N HIS A 44 -15.26 -2.30 7.73
CA HIS A 44 -14.56 -3.40 8.36
C HIS A 44 -14.33 -4.53 7.34
N GLU A 45 -15.37 -4.93 6.62
CA GLU A 45 -15.26 -5.97 5.60
C GLU A 45 -14.36 -5.54 4.44
N ALA A 46 -14.53 -4.33 3.92
CA ALA A 46 -13.74 -3.83 2.80
C ALA A 46 -12.26 -3.74 3.15
N LEU A 47 -11.94 -3.27 4.35
CA LEU A 47 -10.55 -3.13 4.79
C LEU A 47 -9.89 -4.48 5.04
N GLY A 48 -10.64 -5.45 5.58
CA GLY A 48 -10.14 -6.80 5.76
C GLY A 48 -9.79 -7.46 4.43
N GLU A 49 -10.67 -7.34 3.45
CA GLU A 49 -10.42 -7.84 2.11
C GLU A 49 -9.21 -7.16 1.47
N PHE A 50 -9.09 -5.84 1.66
CA PHE A 50 -8.00 -5.07 1.10
C PHE A 50 -6.64 -5.56 1.60
N TYR A 51 -6.43 -5.63 2.93
CA TYR A 51 -5.11 -6.00 3.40
C TYR A 51 -4.76 -7.47 3.10
N ASN A 52 -5.76 -8.34 3.06
CA ASN A 52 -5.51 -9.74 2.69
C ASN A 52 -5.05 -9.87 1.24
N LYS A 53 -5.74 -9.21 0.31
CA LYS A 53 -5.35 -9.22 -1.11
C LYS A 53 -4.04 -8.50 -1.35
N LEU A 54 -3.81 -7.39 -0.64
CA LEU A 54 -2.56 -6.64 -0.75
C LEU A 54 -1.38 -7.51 -0.32
N SER A 55 -1.54 -8.28 0.75
CA SER A 55 -0.51 -9.21 1.22
C SER A 55 -0.17 -10.25 0.15
N GLU A 56 -1.17 -10.85 -0.49
CA GLU A 56 -0.96 -11.83 -1.55
C GLU A 56 -0.23 -11.23 -2.75
N LEU A 57 -0.66 -10.05 -3.19
CA LEU A 57 -0.05 -9.37 -4.33
C LEU A 57 1.39 -8.93 -4.01
N THR A 58 1.63 -8.51 -2.78
CA THR A 58 2.97 -8.12 -2.32
C THR A 58 3.92 -9.32 -2.34
N ASP A 59 3.48 -10.49 -1.86
CA ASP A 59 4.28 -11.69 -1.90
C ASP A 59 4.70 -12.03 -3.34
N GLY A 60 3.76 -12.00 -4.27
CA GLY A 60 4.03 -12.28 -5.68
C GLY A 60 5.00 -11.27 -6.29
N LEU A 61 4.83 -10.00 -5.96
CA LEU A 61 5.71 -8.95 -6.45
C LEU A 61 7.15 -9.13 -5.96
N VAL A 62 7.31 -9.41 -4.66
CA VAL A 62 8.64 -9.63 -4.07
C VAL A 62 9.31 -10.84 -4.70
N GLU A 63 8.56 -11.94 -4.86
CA GLU A 63 9.11 -13.18 -5.44
C GLU A 63 9.58 -12.96 -6.87
N SER A 64 8.80 -12.25 -7.69
CA SER A 64 9.20 -11.91 -9.06
C SER A 64 10.43 -11.00 -9.09
N TRP A 65 10.46 -10.01 -8.20
CA TRP A 65 11.62 -9.12 -8.09
C TRP A 65 12.88 -9.90 -7.72
N GLN A 66 12.80 -10.77 -6.72
CA GLN A 66 13.94 -11.59 -6.28
C GLN A 66 14.40 -12.56 -7.37
N GLY A 67 13.47 -13.05 -8.19
CA GLY A 67 13.82 -13.88 -9.33
C GLY A 67 14.68 -13.14 -10.36
N ARG A 68 14.50 -11.83 -10.49
CA ARG A 68 15.29 -10.99 -11.42
C ARG A 68 16.55 -10.43 -10.79
N ARG A 69 16.46 -9.97 -9.55
CA ARG A 69 17.45 -9.11 -8.94
C ARG A 69 18.17 -9.71 -7.74
N GLY A 70 17.75 -10.91 -7.31
CA GLY A 70 18.26 -11.51 -6.09
C GLY A 70 17.50 -11.02 -4.86
N ASN A 71 17.84 -11.56 -3.70
CA ASN A 71 17.11 -11.32 -2.47
C ASN A 71 17.10 -9.86 -2.07
N ILE A 72 15.94 -9.39 -1.63
CA ILE A 72 15.84 -8.06 -1.02
C ILE A 72 16.47 -8.07 0.36
N THR A 73 16.85 -6.90 0.83
CA THR A 73 17.32 -6.69 2.20
C THR A 73 16.26 -5.92 2.97
N VAL A 74 16.30 -5.99 4.29
CA VAL A 74 15.36 -5.27 5.15
C VAL A 74 15.70 -3.78 5.15
N ASP A 75 14.70 -2.93 4.88
CA ASP A 75 14.84 -1.50 5.06
C ASP A 75 14.59 -1.17 6.53
N GLN A 76 15.46 -0.40 7.15
CA GLN A 76 15.42 -0.10 8.57
C GLN A 76 14.61 1.15 8.92
N GLY A 77 13.93 1.76 7.95
CA GLY A 77 13.08 2.91 8.22
C GLY A 77 11.90 2.57 9.12
N SER A 78 11.15 3.57 9.53
CA SER A 78 9.94 3.37 10.33
C SER A 78 8.82 4.28 9.84
N VAL A 79 7.57 3.83 10.03
CA VAL A 79 6.36 4.58 9.70
C VAL A 79 5.51 4.66 10.96
N GLU A 80 5.05 5.87 11.29
CA GLU A 80 4.14 6.06 12.42
C GLU A 80 2.74 5.64 12.04
N LEU A 81 2.13 4.76 12.85
CA LEU A 81 0.75 4.34 12.66
C LEU A 81 -0.20 5.28 13.40
N VAL A 82 -1.42 5.42 12.89
CA VAL A 82 -2.40 6.36 13.43
C VAL A 82 -3.74 5.67 13.67
N ASP A 83 -4.56 6.26 14.52
CA ASP A 83 -5.90 5.76 14.80
C ASP A 83 -6.86 6.12 13.67
N TYR A 84 -7.92 5.32 13.56
CA TYR A 84 -9.04 5.63 12.66
C TYR A 84 -9.73 6.91 13.16
N THR A 85 -9.99 7.83 12.24
CA THR A 85 -10.78 9.04 12.52
C THR A 85 -12.03 9.10 11.65
N ASP A 86 -11.88 8.94 10.35
CA ASP A 86 -12.99 8.95 9.40
C ASP A 86 -12.58 8.23 8.11
N VAL A 87 -13.56 7.94 7.26
CA VAL A 87 -13.31 7.20 6.03
C VAL A 87 -12.50 8.02 5.01
N GLU A 88 -12.64 9.33 5.03
CA GLU A 88 -11.87 10.20 4.11
C GLU A 88 -10.37 10.08 4.36
N THR A 89 -9.95 10.01 5.62
CA THR A 89 -8.53 9.82 5.96
C THR A 89 -8.04 8.44 5.51
N VAL A 90 -8.87 7.42 5.64
CA VAL A 90 -8.55 6.08 5.15
C VAL A 90 -8.35 6.10 3.62
N ILE A 91 -9.26 6.75 2.90
CA ILE A 91 -9.18 6.88 1.44
C ILE A 91 -7.90 7.63 1.03
N GLU A 92 -7.57 8.73 1.72
CA GLU A 92 -6.35 9.48 1.45
C GLU A 92 -5.10 8.61 1.64
N SER A 93 -5.08 7.75 2.66
CA SER A 93 -3.96 6.84 2.87
C SER A 93 -3.81 5.84 1.73
N ALA A 94 -4.93 5.35 1.20
CA ALA A 94 -4.93 4.45 0.04
C ALA A 94 -4.44 5.16 -1.23
N GLU A 95 -4.85 6.42 -1.42
CA GLU A 95 -4.38 7.24 -2.52
C GLU A 95 -2.87 7.47 -2.44
N SER A 96 -2.35 7.67 -1.24
CA SER A 96 -0.90 7.83 -1.01
C SER A 96 -0.14 6.56 -1.39
N LEU A 97 -0.65 5.39 -1.04
CA LEU A 97 -0.05 4.12 -1.46
C LEU A 97 -0.04 4.01 -2.98
N ARG A 98 -1.13 4.39 -3.64
CA ARG A 98 -1.21 4.36 -5.10
C ARG A 98 -0.15 5.25 -5.74
N GLU A 99 0.04 6.47 -5.23
CA GLU A 99 1.05 7.39 -5.73
C GLU A 99 2.46 6.80 -5.65
N VAL A 100 2.78 6.14 -4.55
CA VAL A 100 4.08 5.51 -4.36
C VAL A 100 4.31 4.41 -5.41
N TYR A 101 3.31 3.56 -5.64
CA TYR A 101 3.41 2.50 -6.63
C TYR A 101 3.50 3.02 -8.06
N GLU A 102 2.71 4.04 -8.38
CA GLU A 102 2.75 4.63 -9.72
C GLU A 102 4.09 5.31 -10.00
N ALA A 103 4.64 6.00 -9.01
CA ALA A 103 5.96 6.62 -9.13
C ALA A 103 7.06 5.56 -9.30
N PHE A 104 6.99 4.47 -8.56
CA PHE A 104 7.96 3.38 -8.69
C PHE A 104 7.87 2.72 -10.07
N LYS A 105 6.66 2.47 -10.55
CA LYS A 105 6.43 1.86 -11.85
C LYS A 105 7.14 2.62 -12.98
N GLU A 106 7.11 3.94 -12.93
CA GLU A 106 7.75 4.78 -13.96
C GLU A 106 9.25 4.57 -14.05
N LYS A 107 9.88 4.15 -12.96
CA LYS A 107 11.34 3.96 -12.88
C LYS A 107 11.77 2.56 -13.28
N ILE A 108 10.85 1.63 -13.45
CA ILE A 108 11.16 0.22 -13.67
C ILE A 108 10.84 -0.16 -15.11
N GLY A 109 11.83 -0.76 -15.80
CA GLY A 109 11.67 -1.19 -17.18
C GLY A 109 11.22 -2.63 -17.37
N TYR A 110 10.85 -3.35 -16.30
CA TYR A 110 10.45 -4.75 -16.38
C TYR A 110 8.93 -4.87 -16.52
N GLY A 111 8.48 -5.36 -17.67
CA GLY A 111 7.04 -5.45 -17.95
C GLY A 111 6.26 -6.32 -16.97
N ASP A 112 6.83 -7.43 -16.51
CA ASP A 112 6.19 -8.30 -15.54
C ASP A 112 6.02 -7.61 -14.17
N ILE A 113 7.00 -6.84 -13.74
CA ILE A 113 6.92 -6.08 -12.50
C ILE A 113 5.89 -4.96 -12.64
N GLN A 114 5.88 -4.25 -13.78
CA GLN A 114 4.89 -3.21 -14.06
C GLN A 114 3.47 -3.76 -14.03
N ASN A 115 3.25 -4.95 -14.59
CA ASN A 115 1.94 -5.60 -14.59
C ASN A 115 1.48 -5.96 -13.18
N GLN A 116 2.40 -6.42 -12.34
CA GLN A 116 2.08 -6.73 -10.94
C GLN A 116 1.78 -5.46 -10.13
N ILE A 117 2.48 -4.37 -10.41
CA ILE A 117 2.16 -3.07 -9.81
C ILE A 117 0.77 -2.61 -10.25
N ASP A 118 0.42 -2.81 -11.51
CA ASP A 118 -0.92 -2.46 -12.02
C ASP A 118 -2.02 -3.21 -11.27
N GLU A 119 -1.80 -4.47 -10.89
CA GLU A 119 -2.75 -5.23 -10.09
C GLU A 119 -2.93 -4.63 -8.70
N ILE A 120 -1.86 -4.16 -8.08
CA ILE A 120 -1.94 -3.48 -6.78
C ILE A 120 -2.71 -2.17 -6.91
N VAL A 121 -2.42 -1.37 -7.95
CA VAL A 121 -3.13 -0.11 -8.22
C VAL A 121 -4.61 -0.38 -8.44
N GLU A 122 -4.95 -1.42 -9.20
CA GLU A 122 -6.33 -1.81 -9.44
C GLU A 122 -7.05 -2.20 -8.14
N LEU A 123 -6.39 -2.95 -7.27
CA LEU A 123 -6.93 -3.29 -5.95
C LEU A 123 -7.20 -2.04 -5.12
N ILE A 124 -6.27 -1.08 -5.12
CA ILE A 124 -6.44 0.19 -4.41
C ILE A 124 -7.64 0.95 -4.95
N ASN A 125 -7.75 1.06 -6.26
CA ASN A 125 -8.87 1.77 -6.89
C ASN A 125 -10.21 1.13 -6.54
N HIS A 126 -10.28 -0.20 -6.58
CA HIS A 126 -11.49 -0.94 -6.21
C HIS A 126 -11.86 -0.68 -4.74
N THR A 127 -10.89 -0.73 -3.85
CA THR A 127 -11.13 -0.50 -2.43
C THR A 127 -11.63 0.92 -2.16
N ILE A 128 -11.02 1.91 -2.80
CA ILE A 128 -11.46 3.31 -2.67
C ILE A 128 -12.92 3.45 -3.14
N TYR A 129 -13.26 2.82 -4.27
CA TYR A 129 -14.62 2.81 -4.77
C TYR A 129 -15.60 2.25 -3.72
N VAL A 130 -15.27 1.08 -3.16
CA VAL A 130 -16.12 0.43 -2.15
C VAL A 130 -16.24 1.29 -0.89
N LEU A 131 -15.15 1.89 -0.43
CA LEU A 131 -15.16 2.74 0.76
C LEU A 131 -16.02 3.99 0.61
N ARG A 132 -16.27 4.44 -0.62
CA ARG A 132 -17.15 5.58 -0.91
C ARG A 132 -18.62 5.22 -0.95
N LEU A 133 -18.95 3.95 -1.01
CA LEU A 133 -20.36 3.50 -1.00
C LEU A 133 -20.97 3.68 0.40
N LYS A 134 -22.25 3.95 0.44
CA LYS A 134 -22.99 4.18 1.70
C LYS A 134 -24.07 3.14 1.94
#